data_363b8b80df1cd4691d15e85d63d6bbed
#
_entry.id   363b8b80df1cd4691d15e85d63d6bbed
#
_cell.length_a   1.000
_cell.length_b   1.000
_cell.length_c   1.000
_cell.angle_alpha   90.00
_cell.angle_beta   90.00
_cell.angle_gamma   90.00
#
_symmetry.space_group_name_H-M   'P 1'
#
loop_
_entity.id
_entity.type
_entity.pdbx_description
1 polymer ?
#
loop_
_entity_poly.entity_id
_entity_poly.type
_entity_poly.pdbx_seq_one_letter_code
_entity_poly.pdbx_strand_id
1 'polypeptide(L)'
;ETGPTGVTGAIGITGPTGATGITGATGITGATGATGETGPTGVTGATGPTGGIGPITTTNLLYYTFADGEKLIYTDADGIPQYGTTNILSPSEVSYINLFVNGILQPQPLYEVSAGKLTLLDTQPPSQGSSIILQFIIIN
;
A
#
# COMPACT_ATOMS: atom_id res chain seq x y z
N GLU A 1 -0.48 0.49 -1.46
CA GLU A 1 -0.39 1.86 -1.98
C GLU A 1 0.23 2.82 -0.99
N THR A 2 1.08 3.70 -1.49
CA THR A 2 1.65 4.76 -0.68
C THR A 2 0.68 5.92 -0.65
N GLY A 3 0.47 6.54 0.51
CA GLY A 3 -0.33 7.74 0.62
C GLY A 3 0.32 8.91 -0.12
N PRO A 4 -0.41 10.01 -0.33
CA PRO A 4 0.13 11.15 -1.02
C PRO A 4 1.23 11.81 -0.21
N THR A 5 2.17 12.44 -0.91
CA THR A 5 3.20 13.24 -0.27
C THR A 5 2.54 14.45 0.41
N GLY A 6 3.00 14.80 1.60
CA GLY A 6 2.51 16.00 2.28
C GLY A 6 2.82 17.25 1.48
N VAL A 7 2.06 18.31 1.75
CA VAL A 7 2.28 19.59 1.06
C VAL A 7 3.56 20.24 1.55
N THR A 8 4.20 20.99 0.66
CA THR A 8 5.37 21.80 1.02
C THR A 8 4.95 22.86 2.02
N GLY A 9 5.76 23.09 3.03
CA GLY A 9 5.52 24.15 4.00
C GLY A 9 5.50 25.52 3.34
N ALA A 10 4.88 26.46 4.00
CA ALA A 10 4.80 27.83 3.50
C ALA A 10 6.19 28.47 3.46
N ILE A 11 6.40 29.35 2.48
CA ILE A 11 7.62 30.16 2.43
C ILE A 11 7.60 31.10 3.63
N GLY A 12 8.75 31.24 4.30
CA GLY A 12 8.88 32.17 5.41
C GLY A 12 8.66 33.62 4.95
N ILE A 13 8.26 34.45 5.87
CA ILE A 13 8.04 35.87 5.56
C ILE A 13 9.37 36.57 5.34
N THR A 14 9.35 37.62 4.50
CA THR A 14 10.50 38.47 4.30
C THR A 14 10.84 39.16 5.61
N GLY A 15 12.12 39.25 5.92
CA GLY A 15 12.56 39.96 7.11
C GLY A 15 12.20 41.43 7.07
N PRO A 16 12.19 42.08 8.19
CA PRO A 16 11.88 43.53 8.26
C PRO A 16 12.94 44.37 7.55
N THR A 17 12.50 45.51 7.06
CA THR A 17 13.44 46.49 6.51
C THR A 17 14.35 46.99 7.62
N GLY A 18 15.61 47.14 7.32
CA GLY A 18 16.58 47.67 8.27
C GLY A 18 16.22 49.10 8.69
N ALA A 19 16.72 49.51 9.83
CA ALA A 19 16.50 50.82 10.34
C ALA A 19 17.13 51.89 9.43
N THR A 20 16.46 53.05 9.34
CA THR A 20 17.03 54.17 8.65
C THR A 20 18.27 54.65 9.40
N GLY A 21 19.31 54.94 8.67
CA GLY A 21 20.53 55.49 9.25
C GLY A 21 20.28 56.81 9.98
N ILE A 22 21.20 57.12 10.86
CA ILE A 22 21.13 58.34 11.63
C ILE A 22 21.36 59.53 10.70
N THR A 23 20.57 60.59 10.86
CA THR A 23 20.82 61.84 10.15
C THR A 23 22.14 62.43 10.60
N GLY A 24 22.92 62.85 9.64
CA GLY A 24 24.21 63.47 9.94
C GLY A 24 24.04 64.72 10.81
N ALA A 25 25.16 65.08 11.46
CA ALA A 25 25.17 66.22 12.38
C ALA A 25 24.68 67.49 11.70
N THR A 26 23.84 68.20 12.43
CA THR A 26 23.33 69.47 11.98
C THR A 26 24.42 70.52 12.22
N GLY A 27 24.75 71.18 11.29
CA GLY A 27 25.67 72.22 11.41
C GLY A 27 25.68 72.91 10.10
N ILE A 28 26.60 72.63 9.42
CA ILE A 28 26.58 72.88 8.01
C ILE A 28 25.78 71.77 7.43
N THR A 29 24.61 71.96 7.10
CA THR A 29 23.77 70.97 6.46
C THR A 29 24.40 69.60 6.40
N GLY A 30 24.40 68.92 7.50
CA GLY A 30 24.89 67.53 7.52
C GLY A 30 24.14 66.66 6.54
N ALA A 31 24.84 65.83 5.88
CA ALA A 31 24.20 64.88 5.01
C ALA A 31 23.29 63.99 5.82
N THR A 32 22.13 63.66 5.26
CA THR A 32 21.26 62.70 5.86
C THR A 32 21.99 61.37 5.90
N GLY A 33 21.94 60.67 7.03
CA GLY A 33 22.51 59.34 7.15
C GLY A 33 21.95 58.40 6.09
N ALA A 34 22.75 57.45 5.75
CA ALA A 34 22.28 56.45 4.79
C ALA A 34 21.11 55.65 5.37
N THR A 35 20.22 55.27 4.49
CA THR A 35 19.14 54.38 4.88
C THR A 35 19.74 53.04 5.28
N GLY A 36 19.31 52.47 6.37
CA GLY A 36 19.73 51.13 6.79
C GLY A 36 19.44 50.09 5.73
N GLU A 37 20.19 49.06 5.77
CA GLU A 37 20.00 47.96 4.83
C GLU A 37 18.68 47.25 5.10
N THR A 38 18.09 46.75 4.03
CA THR A 38 16.91 45.90 4.17
C THR A 38 17.30 44.66 4.94
N GLY A 39 16.48 44.25 5.88
CA GLY A 39 16.73 43.03 6.61
C GLY A 39 16.77 41.81 5.69
N PRO A 40 17.35 40.72 6.16
CA PRO A 40 17.41 39.52 5.36
C PRO A 40 16.04 38.94 5.10
N THR A 41 15.93 38.28 3.97
CA THR A 41 14.72 37.52 3.67
C THR A 41 14.49 36.47 4.73
N GLY A 42 13.27 36.28 5.16
CA GLY A 42 12.92 35.21 6.10
C GLY A 42 13.28 33.86 5.52
N VAL A 43 13.49 32.90 6.40
CA VAL A 43 13.82 31.56 5.97
C VAL A 43 12.61 30.90 5.32
N THR A 44 12.88 30.00 4.39
CA THR A 44 11.82 29.20 3.78
C THR A 44 11.15 28.35 4.84
N GLY A 45 9.85 28.26 4.81
CA GLY A 45 9.11 27.37 5.71
C GLY A 45 9.55 25.93 5.51
N ALA A 46 9.36 25.13 6.54
CA ALA A 46 9.68 23.72 6.49
C ALA A 46 8.78 23.01 5.47
N THR A 47 9.36 22.00 4.82
CA THR A 47 8.56 21.11 3.98
C THR A 47 7.54 20.40 4.84
N GLY A 48 6.32 20.28 4.35
CA GLY A 48 5.29 19.50 5.05
C GLY A 48 5.69 18.05 5.19
N PRO A 49 5.09 17.34 6.12
CA PRO A 49 5.38 15.92 6.30
C PRO A 49 4.96 15.12 5.09
N THR A 50 5.68 14.03 4.86
CA THR A 50 5.28 13.06 3.85
C THR A 50 3.94 12.45 4.27
N GLY A 51 3.05 12.27 3.32
CA GLY A 51 1.78 11.61 3.57
C GLY A 51 2.01 10.21 4.12
N GLY A 52 1.19 9.82 5.06
CA GLY A 52 1.25 8.48 5.62
C GLY A 52 0.80 7.45 4.59
N ILE A 53 1.32 6.23 4.74
CA ILE A 53 0.78 5.10 3.99
C ILE A 53 -0.59 4.80 4.60
N GLY A 54 -1.64 4.90 3.81
CA GLY A 54 -2.97 4.54 4.26
C GLY A 54 -3.08 3.05 4.55
N PRO A 55 -4.10 2.61 5.26
CA PRO A 55 -4.30 1.20 5.50
C PRO A 55 -4.43 0.48 4.16
N ILE A 56 -3.67 -0.61 4.02
CA ILE A 56 -3.76 -1.46 2.85
C ILE A 56 -5.00 -2.33 3.05
N THR A 57 -6.00 -2.12 2.22
CA THR A 57 -7.20 -2.95 2.28
C THR A 57 -7.01 -4.19 1.45
N THR A 58 -7.40 -5.31 2.00
CA THR A 58 -7.33 -6.58 1.30
C THR A 58 -8.70 -7.26 1.35
N THR A 59 -8.99 -7.99 0.29
CA THR A 59 -10.13 -8.89 0.26
C THR A 59 -9.60 -10.31 0.36
N ASN A 60 -10.17 -11.07 1.27
CA ASN A 60 -9.77 -12.45 1.54
C ASN A 60 -10.94 -13.35 1.19
N LEU A 61 -10.77 -14.16 0.17
CA LEU A 61 -11.80 -15.10 -0.25
C LEU A 61 -11.27 -16.51 -0.05
N LEU A 62 -12.06 -17.37 0.54
CA LEU A 62 -11.69 -18.75 0.83
C LEU A 62 -12.63 -19.69 0.09
N TYR A 63 -12.04 -20.57 -0.70
CA TYR A 63 -12.75 -21.65 -1.36
C TYR A 63 -12.49 -22.93 -0.56
N TYR A 64 -13.54 -23.59 -0.15
CA TYR A 64 -13.47 -24.81 0.66
C TYR A 64 -14.00 -26.01 -0.09
N THR A 65 -13.29 -27.09 -0.01
CA THR A 65 -13.78 -28.40 -0.46
C THR A 65 -13.11 -29.50 0.36
N PHE A 66 -13.54 -30.72 0.15
CA PHE A 66 -12.95 -31.91 0.78
C PHE A 66 -12.55 -32.90 -0.28
N ALA A 67 -11.42 -33.57 -0.06
CA ALA A 67 -10.94 -34.59 -0.97
C ALA A 67 -11.82 -35.83 -0.91
N ASP A 68 -12.06 -36.43 -2.07
CA ASP A 68 -12.77 -37.70 -2.17
C ASP A 68 -11.82 -38.92 -2.18
N GLY A 69 -10.52 -38.67 -2.13
CA GLY A 69 -9.51 -39.72 -2.15
C GLY A 69 -9.09 -40.15 -3.55
N GLU A 70 -9.70 -39.62 -4.58
CA GLU A 70 -9.45 -40.07 -5.95
C GLU A 70 -9.08 -38.94 -6.91
N LYS A 71 -9.69 -37.78 -6.79
CA LYS A 71 -9.49 -36.76 -7.81
C LYS A 71 -8.37 -35.78 -7.48
N LEU A 72 -7.76 -35.28 -8.53
CA LEU A 72 -6.72 -34.26 -8.47
C LEU A 72 -7.18 -32.92 -9.04
N ILE A 73 -8.38 -32.89 -9.62
CA ILE A 73 -8.94 -31.67 -10.21
C ILE A 73 -10.23 -31.31 -9.48
N TYR A 74 -10.28 -30.06 -9.02
CA TYR A 74 -11.43 -29.50 -8.34
C TYR A 74 -11.94 -28.30 -9.13
N THR A 75 -13.25 -28.12 -9.16
CA THR A 75 -13.89 -27.05 -9.92
C THR A 75 -14.81 -26.24 -9.01
N ASP A 76 -15.42 -25.21 -9.57
CA ASP A 76 -16.40 -24.40 -8.84
C ASP A 76 -17.52 -25.27 -8.26
N ALA A 77 -17.90 -26.33 -8.97
CA ALA A 77 -18.97 -27.22 -8.51
C ALA A 77 -18.61 -27.98 -7.22
N ASP A 78 -17.33 -28.13 -6.94
CA ASP A 78 -16.86 -28.85 -5.74
C ASP A 78 -16.82 -27.95 -4.50
N GLY A 79 -16.98 -26.64 -4.68
CA GLY A 79 -16.93 -25.69 -3.57
C GLY A 79 -18.12 -25.82 -2.65
N ILE A 80 -17.89 -25.54 -1.38
CA ILE A 80 -18.92 -25.61 -0.34
C ILE A 80 -19.40 -24.20 0.00
N PRO A 81 -20.60 -23.80 -0.46
CA PRO A 81 -21.04 -22.40 -0.31
C PRO A 81 -21.12 -21.90 1.13
N GLN A 82 -21.41 -22.79 2.05
CA GLN A 82 -21.58 -22.37 3.45
C GLN A 82 -20.27 -22.01 4.14
N TYR A 83 -19.13 -22.37 3.57
CA TYR A 83 -17.83 -22.08 4.16
C TYR A 83 -17.06 -20.95 3.45
N GLY A 84 -17.46 -20.59 2.24
CA GLY A 84 -16.75 -19.55 1.50
C GLY A 84 -17.27 -19.37 0.08
N THR A 85 -16.42 -18.86 -0.78
CA THR A 85 -16.77 -18.72 -2.19
C THR A 85 -16.79 -20.06 -2.90
N THR A 86 -17.63 -20.20 -3.90
CA THR A 86 -17.62 -21.38 -4.77
C THR A 86 -16.88 -21.12 -6.07
N ASN A 87 -16.35 -19.90 -6.24
CA ASN A 87 -15.62 -19.56 -7.46
C ASN A 87 -14.13 -19.69 -7.23
N ILE A 88 -13.46 -20.45 -8.09
CA ILE A 88 -12.01 -20.50 -8.14
C ILE A 88 -11.56 -19.39 -9.09
N LEU A 89 -10.90 -18.39 -8.52
CA LEU A 89 -10.47 -17.21 -9.29
C LEU A 89 -9.19 -17.50 -10.04
N SER A 90 -9.04 -16.85 -11.21
CA SER A 90 -7.81 -16.92 -11.97
C SER A 90 -6.68 -16.19 -11.24
N PRO A 91 -5.42 -16.67 -11.35
CA PRO A 91 -4.28 -15.94 -10.80
C PRO A 91 -4.17 -14.49 -11.30
N SER A 92 -4.72 -14.19 -12.46
CA SER A 92 -4.72 -12.84 -12.99
C SER A 92 -5.69 -11.89 -12.28
N GLU A 93 -6.63 -12.42 -11.52
CA GLU A 93 -7.66 -11.65 -10.81
C GLU A 93 -7.29 -11.35 -9.36
N VAL A 94 -6.24 -11.98 -8.86
CA VAL A 94 -5.88 -11.89 -7.44
C VAL A 94 -4.41 -11.57 -7.28
N SER A 95 -4.04 -11.09 -6.09
CA SER A 95 -2.65 -10.75 -5.79
C SER A 95 -1.86 -11.98 -5.35
N TYR A 96 -2.45 -12.80 -4.52
CA TYR A 96 -1.82 -14.02 -4.00
C TYR A 96 -2.84 -15.15 -3.89
N ILE A 97 -2.34 -16.37 -4.10
CA ILE A 97 -3.13 -17.59 -3.91
C ILE A 97 -2.33 -18.51 -3.00
N ASN A 98 -2.99 -19.05 -2.00
CA ASN A 98 -2.41 -20.05 -1.11
C ASN A 98 -3.33 -21.27 -1.06
N LEU A 99 -2.73 -22.44 -1.14
CA LEU A 99 -3.45 -23.71 -1.01
C LEU A 99 -3.09 -24.37 0.31
N PHE A 100 -4.10 -24.78 1.06
CA PHE A 100 -3.93 -25.53 2.29
C PHE A 100 -4.62 -26.87 2.15
N VAL A 101 -3.89 -27.93 2.46
CA VAL A 101 -4.44 -29.28 2.55
C VAL A 101 -4.27 -29.75 3.98
N ASN A 102 -5.38 -30.05 4.64
CA ASN A 102 -5.39 -30.39 6.08
C ASN A 102 -4.71 -29.32 6.94
N GLY A 103 -4.87 -28.05 6.56
CA GLY A 103 -4.28 -26.93 7.30
C GLY A 103 -2.80 -26.69 7.00
N ILE A 104 -2.20 -27.45 6.11
CA ILE A 104 -0.78 -27.31 5.76
C ILE A 104 -0.66 -26.57 4.42
N LEU A 105 0.08 -25.46 4.43
CA LEU A 105 0.34 -24.70 3.22
C LEU A 105 1.12 -25.53 2.22
N GLN A 106 0.64 -25.58 0.98
CA GLN A 106 1.29 -26.34 -0.09
C GLN A 106 2.19 -25.44 -0.93
N PRO A 107 3.36 -25.91 -1.33
CA PRO A 107 4.21 -25.15 -2.24
C PRO A 107 3.60 -25.09 -3.64
N GLN A 108 3.75 -23.95 -4.29
CA GLN A 108 3.13 -23.71 -5.59
C GLN A 108 3.47 -24.75 -6.68
N PRO A 109 4.69 -25.31 -6.75
CA PRO A 109 4.97 -26.34 -7.74
C PRO A 109 4.09 -27.59 -7.66
N LEU A 110 3.38 -27.79 -6.54
CA LEU A 110 2.52 -28.95 -6.34
C LEU A 110 1.08 -28.74 -6.77
N TYR A 111 0.73 -27.56 -7.23
CA TYR A 111 -0.63 -27.28 -7.70
C TYR A 111 -0.66 -26.18 -8.75
N GLU A 112 -1.74 -26.15 -9.51
CA GLU A 112 -1.97 -25.12 -10.53
C GLU A 112 -3.40 -24.63 -10.41
N VAL A 113 -3.58 -23.31 -10.50
CA VAL A 113 -4.89 -22.67 -10.43
C VAL A 113 -5.17 -21.96 -11.74
N SER A 114 -6.35 -22.18 -12.26
CA SER A 114 -6.88 -21.43 -13.40
C SER A 114 -8.33 -21.05 -13.10
N ALA A 115 -8.92 -20.23 -13.94
CA ALA A 115 -10.29 -19.80 -13.72
C ALA A 115 -11.22 -21.01 -13.61
N GLY A 116 -11.87 -21.15 -12.46
CA GLY A 116 -12.83 -22.23 -12.22
C GLY A 116 -12.20 -23.60 -11.94
N LYS A 117 -10.88 -23.68 -11.79
CA LYS A 117 -10.23 -24.98 -11.71
C LYS A 117 -8.97 -24.96 -10.84
N LEU A 118 -8.89 -25.93 -9.95
CA LEU A 118 -7.67 -26.24 -9.18
C LEU A 118 -7.18 -27.61 -9.59
N THR A 119 -5.92 -27.71 -9.99
CA THR A 119 -5.28 -28.98 -10.35
C THR A 119 -4.17 -29.27 -9.37
N LEU A 120 -4.22 -30.42 -8.72
CA LEU A 120 -3.14 -30.89 -7.87
C LEU A 120 -2.13 -31.65 -8.75
N LEU A 121 -0.88 -31.25 -8.69
CA LEU A 121 0.17 -31.82 -9.53
C LEU A 121 0.91 -32.98 -8.89
N ASP A 122 0.44 -33.44 -7.74
CA ASP A 122 0.99 -34.57 -7.06
C ASP A 122 0.59 -35.87 -7.78
N THR A 123 1.39 -36.91 -7.56
CA THR A 123 1.13 -38.24 -8.13
C THR A 123 0.00 -38.97 -7.42
N GLN A 124 -0.33 -38.55 -6.20
CA GLN A 124 -1.39 -39.15 -5.41
C GLN A 124 -2.38 -38.12 -4.92
N PRO A 125 -3.68 -38.43 -5.00
CA PRO A 125 -4.69 -37.53 -4.47
C PRO A 125 -4.63 -37.51 -2.94
N PRO A 126 -5.09 -36.40 -2.33
CA PRO A 126 -5.24 -36.35 -0.88
C PRO A 126 -6.20 -37.43 -0.38
N SER A 127 -5.99 -37.87 0.85
CA SER A 127 -6.87 -38.86 1.46
C SER A 127 -8.30 -38.33 1.56
N GLN A 128 -9.25 -39.25 1.44
CA GLN A 128 -10.66 -38.91 1.57
C GLN A 128 -10.94 -38.15 2.88
N GLY A 129 -11.69 -37.07 2.78
CA GLY A 129 -12.00 -36.23 3.94
C GLY A 129 -10.98 -35.16 4.25
N SER A 130 -9.85 -35.13 3.54
CA SER A 130 -8.87 -34.05 3.73
C SER A 130 -9.48 -32.72 3.33
N SER A 131 -9.31 -31.70 4.17
CA SER A 131 -9.77 -30.36 3.83
C SER A 131 -8.87 -29.75 2.76
N ILE A 132 -9.47 -29.10 1.79
CA ILE A 132 -8.77 -28.36 0.75
C ILE A 132 -9.29 -26.94 0.79
N ILE A 133 -8.41 -26.00 1.11
CA ILE A 133 -8.76 -24.59 1.22
C ILE A 133 -7.88 -23.81 0.27
N LEU A 134 -8.51 -23.09 -0.64
CA LEU A 134 -7.81 -22.22 -1.58
C LEU A 134 -8.10 -20.79 -1.17
N GLN A 135 -7.06 -20.09 -0.78
CA GLN A 135 -7.16 -18.72 -0.30
C GLN A 135 -6.77 -17.75 -1.41
N PHE A 136 -7.63 -16.79 -1.65
CA PHE A 136 -7.39 -15.72 -2.61
C PHE A 136 -7.24 -14.41 -1.85
N ILE A 137 -6.12 -13.75 -2.02
CA ILE A 137 -5.85 -12.46 -1.41
C ILE A 137 -5.79 -11.42 -2.51
N ILE A 138 -6.66 -10.43 -2.43
CA ILE A 138 -6.73 -9.32 -3.37
C ILE A 138 -6.33 -8.05 -2.62
N ILE A 139 -5.25 -7.42 -3.06
CA ILE A 139 -4.83 -6.14 -2.50
C ILE A 139 -5.49 -5.04 -3.31
N ASN A 140 -6.33 -4.28 -2.64
CA ASN A 140 -7.11 -3.22 -3.29
C ASN A 140 -6.34 -1.90 -3.39
#